data_c196f1d02fb56f7109b5baca1835daec
#
_entry.id   c196f1d02fb56f7109b5baca1835daec
#
_cell.length_a   1.000
_cell.length_b   1.000
_cell.length_c   1.000
_cell.angle_alpha   90.00
_cell.angle_beta   90.00
_cell.angle_gamma   90.00
#
_symmetry.space_group_name_H-M   'P 1'
#
loop_
_entity.id
_entity.type
_entity.pdbx_description
1 polymer ?
#
loop_
_entity_poly.entity_id
_entity_poly.type
_entity_poly.pdbx_seq_one_letter_code
_entity_poly.pdbx_strand_id
1 'polypeptide(L)'
;MYIRGLKILLWVFITLAVILSAVWLLSFGKIYDKQNLEYGITFSSRQAKNLGLDPKVLFVKILDELKVDKLRLVAYWDEIEPENNNYNWNDLDWQINEAGERDAKIILAIGGRLPRWPECHYPTWTNNLKQEQKNSETLEYIKITIERYKNNKNIIAWQIENEPFLSHFGECPELNKKFLDKEIALARSLDSRPIVVTDSGELSLWVLAARRADIFGTTMYRDTYSKVLQRYIHYPITPAFFQVKKNVVNLFAHPKEWIVIELQAEPWGPKQYQDLSQAERDRTMNLEKLKEMLDFARLAGFQEFYLWGVEYWYWEKVSNNNDGMWEEAKGLFAN
;
A
#
# COMPACT_ATOMS: atom_id res chain seq x y z
N MET A 1 33.51 12.73 -33.82
CA MET A 1 32.42 11.86 -33.32
C MET A 1 32.05 12.18 -31.86
N TYR A 2 32.99 12.38 -30.95
CA TYR A 2 32.79 12.67 -29.52
C TYR A 2 31.95 13.93 -29.21
N ILE A 3 32.21 15.06 -29.90
CA ILE A 3 31.52 16.34 -29.71
C ILE A 3 30.04 16.29 -30.12
N ARG A 4 29.67 15.49 -31.14
CA ARG A 4 28.26 15.28 -31.52
C ARG A 4 27.51 14.47 -30.46
N GLY A 5 28.12 13.43 -29.88
CA GLY A 5 27.54 12.65 -28.81
C GLY A 5 27.28 13.45 -27.54
N LEU A 6 28.24 14.31 -27.16
CA LEU A 6 28.10 15.21 -26.00
C LEU A 6 26.96 16.23 -26.18
N LYS A 7 26.81 16.78 -27.39
CA LYS A 7 25.70 17.70 -27.69
C LYS A 7 24.34 16.99 -27.63
N ILE A 8 24.23 15.76 -28.13
CA ILE A 8 22.98 14.99 -28.05
C ILE A 8 22.62 14.71 -26.58
N LEU A 9 23.58 14.26 -25.76
CA LEU A 9 23.38 14.04 -24.31
C LEU A 9 22.95 15.32 -23.59
N LEU A 10 23.56 16.46 -23.92
CA LEU A 10 23.20 17.76 -23.35
C LEU A 10 21.76 18.15 -23.72
N TRP A 11 21.35 17.99 -24.97
CA TRP A 11 19.99 18.27 -25.42
C TRP A 11 18.96 17.36 -24.77
N VAL A 12 19.26 16.05 -24.62
CA VAL A 12 18.40 15.11 -23.90
C VAL A 12 18.24 15.52 -22.44
N PHE A 13 19.34 15.91 -21.79
CA PHE A 13 19.30 16.39 -20.40
C PHE A 13 18.47 17.68 -20.25
N ILE A 14 18.67 18.66 -21.14
CA ILE A 14 17.90 19.91 -21.14
C ILE A 14 16.42 19.63 -21.37
N THR A 15 16.08 18.76 -22.33
CA THR A 15 14.69 18.38 -22.62
C THR A 15 14.03 17.70 -21.44
N LEU A 16 14.72 16.75 -20.77
CA LEU A 16 14.25 16.12 -19.55
C LEU A 16 14.07 17.13 -18.41
N ALA A 17 15.01 18.03 -18.22
CA ALA A 17 14.92 19.08 -17.19
C ALA A 17 13.72 20.02 -17.44
N VAL A 18 13.47 20.39 -18.69
CA VAL A 18 12.31 21.21 -19.08
C VAL A 18 11.00 20.46 -18.84
N ILE A 19 10.91 19.17 -19.22
CA ILE A 19 9.72 18.35 -18.98
C ILE A 19 9.46 18.20 -17.48
N LEU A 20 10.48 17.88 -16.69
CA LEU A 20 10.36 17.76 -15.23
C LEU A 20 9.95 19.08 -14.59
N SER A 21 10.53 20.20 -15.04
CA SER A 21 10.14 21.53 -14.58
C SER A 21 8.71 21.88 -14.97
N ALA A 22 8.27 21.52 -16.17
CA ALA A 22 6.88 21.73 -16.60
C ALA A 22 5.89 20.90 -15.77
N VAL A 23 6.20 19.61 -15.54
CA VAL A 23 5.39 18.74 -14.67
C VAL A 23 5.34 19.31 -13.24
N TRP A 24 6.46 19.77 -12.72
CA TRP A 24 6.54 20.40 -11.41
C TRP A 24 5.73 21.71 -11.35
N LEU A 25 5.84 22.58 -12.35
CA LEU A 25 5.05 23.82 -12.43
C LEU A 25 3.55 23.53 -12.58
N LEU A 26 3.16 22.52 -13.37
CA LEU A 26 1.78 22.09 -13.49
C LEU A 26 1.23 21.53 -12.18
N SER A 27 2.09 20.99 -11.32
CA SER A 27 1.69 20.52 -9.98
C SER A 27 1.32 21.63 -9.01
N PHE A 28 1.62 22.90 -9.32
CA PHE A 28 1.10 24.08 -8.62
C PHE A 28 -0.22 24.62 -9.20
N GLY A 29 -0.80 23.93 -10.20
CA GLY A 29 -2.07 24.31 -10.83
C GLY A 29 -3.28 24.18 -9.89
N LYS A 30 -4.47 24.32 -10.46
CA LYS A 30 -5.72 24.24 -9.70
C LYS A 30 -5.84 22.94 -8.93
N ILE A 31 -5.98 23.05 -7.63
CA ILE A 31 -6.26 21.96 -6.70
C ILE A 31 -7.76 21.68 -6.77
N TYR A 32 -8.13 20.46 -7.06
CA TYR A 32 -9.54 20.03 -7.07
C TYR A 32 -9.89 19.54 -5.65
N ASP A 33 -10.70 20.33 -4.96
CA ASP A 33 -11.34 19.92 -3.72
C ASP A 33 -12.45 18.89 -4.04
N LYS A 34 -12.28 17.64 -3.63
CA LYS A 34 -13.31 16.63 -3.75
C LYS A 34 -14.12 16.55 -2.47
N GLN A 35 -15.43 16.60 -2.62
CA GLN A 35 -16.39 16.26 -1.56
C GLN A 35 -16.74 14.77 -1.64
N ASN A 36 -17.20 14.18 -0.53
CA ASN A 36 -17.55 12.76 -0.40
C ASN A 36 -16.37 11.82 -0.64
N LEU A 37 -15.34 11.97 0.17
CA LEU A 37 -14.21 11.06 0.19
C LEU A 37 -14.58 9.79 0.97
N GLU A 38 -14.07 8.67 0.50
CA GLU A 38 -14.24 7.38 1.13
C GLU A 38 -12.94 6.94 1.77
N TYR A 39 -13.02 6.51 3.02
CA TYR A 39 -11.85 6.09 3.77
C TYR A 39 -11.97 4.63 4.17
N GLY A 40 -10.87 3.91 4.03
CA GLY A 40 -10.66 2.58 4.56
C GLY A 40 -9.37 2.53 5.37
N ILE A 41 -9.00 1.36 5.82
CA ILE A 41 -7.71 1.11 6.47
C ILE A 41 -7.02 -0.11 5.89
N THR A 42 -5.69 -0.13 5.97
CA THR A 42 -4.90 -1.36 5.88
C THR A 42 -4.71 -1.91 7.29
N PHE A 43 -5.05 -3.17 7.52
CA PHE A 43 -4.83 -3.85 8.79
C PHE A 43 -3.81 -4.99 8.63
N SER A 44 -2.88 -5.08 9.57
CA SER A 44 -1.88 -6.15 9.66
C SER A 44 -1.87 -6.78 11.05
N SER A 45 -2.33 -8.04 11.15
CA SER A 45 -2.21 -8.82 12.38
C SER A 45 -0.75 -8.96 12.83
N ARG A 46 0.17 -9.07 11.87
CA ARG A 46 1.62 -9.12 12.10
C ARG A 46 2.11 -7.86 12.81
N GLN A 47 1.72 -6.68 12.32
CA GLN A 47 2.13 -5.41 12.93
C GLN A 47 1.54 -5.24 14.33
N ALA A 48 0.29 -5.63 14.52
CA ALA A 48 -0.31 -5.63 15.86
C ALA A 48 0.49 -6.51 16.84
N LYS A 49 0.85 -7.74 16.44
CA LYS A 49 1.71 -8.64 17.23
C LYS A 49 3.08 -8.02 17.53
N ASN A 50 3.72 -7.39 16.55
CA ASN A 50 5.02 -6.72 16.72
C ASN A 50 4.98 -5.57 17.74
N LEU A 51 3.82 -4.95 17.91
CA LEU A 51 3.58 -3.90 18.89
C LEU A 51 3.15 -4.43 20.26
N GLY A 52 3.07 -5.76 20.43
CA GLY A 52 2.57 -6.38 21.66
C GLY A 52 1.07 -6.24 21.86
N LEU A 53 0.33 -5.91 20.81
CA LEU A 53 -1.14 -5.82 20.84
C LEU A 53 -1.76 -7.19 20.53
N ASP A 54 -2.97 -7.43 21.07
CA ASP A 54 -3.81 -8.52 20.63
C ASP A 54 -4.48 -8.15 19.29
N PRO A 55 -4.14 -8.83 18.16
CA PRO A 55 -4.69 -8.49 16.86
C PRO A 55 -6.22 -8.63 16.78
N LYS A 56 -6.79 -9.60 17.53
CA LYS A 56 -8.23 -9.85 17.52
C LYS A 56 -8.98 -8.75 18.23
N VAL A 57 -8.48 -8.35 19.42
CA VAL A 57 -9.06 -7.22 20.17
C VAL A 57 -9.00 -5.94 19.34
N LEU A 58 -7.84 -5.66 18.72
CA LEU A 58 -7.69 -4.48 17.89
C LEU A 58 -8.62 -4.51 16.68
N PHE A 59 -8.71 -5.64 15.98
CA PHE A 59 -9.54 -5.75 14.77
C PHE A 59 -11.01 -5.52 15.05
N VAL A 60 -11.54 -6.11 16.15
CA VAL A 60 -12.92 -5.85 16.58
C VAL A 60 -13.13 -4.37 16.92
N LYS A 61 -12.18 -3.72 17.59
CA LYS A 61 -12.27 -2.28 17.90
C LYS A 61 -12.26 -1.40 16.64
N ILE A 62 -11.49 -1.76 15.63
CA ILE A 62 -11.50 -1.09 14.32
C ILE A 62 -12.90 -1.14 13.72
N LEU A 63 -13.52 -2.31 13.74
CA LEU A 63 -14.86 -2.48 13.18
C LEU A 63 -15.96 -1.83 14.03
N ASP A 64 -15.88 -1.94 15.35
CA ASP A 64 -16.96 -1.53 16.26
C ASP A 64 -16.82 -0.09 16.73
N GLU A 65 -15.59 0.37 17.08
CA GLU A 65 -15.36 1.72 17.58
C GLU A 65 -15.11 2.74 16.46
N LEU A 66 -14.29 2.38 15.45
CA LEU A 66 -14.04 3.26 14.32
C LEU A 66 -15.12 3.17 13.24
N LYS A 67 -15.90 2.07 13.20
CA LYS A 67 -16.94 1.85 12.19
C LYS A 67 -16.38 1.73 10.76
N VAL A 68 -15.18 1.18 10.62
CA VAL A 68 -14.54 1.01 9.31
C VAL A 68 -15.32 -0.02 8.48
N ASP A 69 -15.73 0.39 7.29
CA ASP A 69 -16.46 -0.45 6.33
C ASP A 69 -15.64 -0.84 5.09
N LYS A 70 -14.40 -0.34 4.97
CA LYS A 70 -13.46 -0.66 3.90
C LYS A 70 -12.12 -1.09 4.48
N LEU A 71 -11.70 -2.30 4.16
CA LEU A 71 -10.49 -2.93 4.68
C LEU A 71 -9.58 -3.36 3.55
N ARG A 72 -8.29 -3.14 3.72
CA ARG A 72 -7.26 -3.88 3.00
C ARG A 72 -6.65 -4.89 3.95
N LEU A 73 -6.87 -6.18 3.71
CA LEU A 73 -6.30 -7.29 4.47
C LEU A 73 -5.18 -7.97 3.71
N VAL A 74 -4.32 -8.68 4.41
CA VAL A 74 -3.12 -9.30 3.85
C VAL A 74 -3.10 -10.79 4.14
N ALA A 75 -3.01 -11.60 3.09
CA ALA A 75 -2.79 -13.04 3.19
C ALA A 75 -1.28 -13.32 3.20
N TYR A 76 -0.64 -13.26 4.37
CA TYR A 76 0.79 -13.51 4.51
C TYR A 76 1.11 -14.99 4.24
N TRP A 77 1.82 -15.28 3.15
CA TRP A 77 2.09 -16.65 2.73
C TRP A 77 2.89 -17.44 3.77
N ASP A 78 3.91 -16.83 4.37
CA ASP A 78 4.73 -17.44 5.41
C ASP A 78 3.98 -17.76 6.74
N GLU A 79 2.85 -17.07 7.01
CA GLU A 79 1.98 -17.36 8.15
C GLU A 79 0.91 -18.41 7.81
N ILE A 80 0.44 -18.38 6.56
CA ILE A 80 -0.61 -19.29 6.10
C ILE A 80 -0.05 -20.66 5.77
N GLU A 81 1.12 -20.74 5.14
CA GLU A 81 1.77 -22.00 4.76
C GLU A 81 3.21 -22.06 5.33
N PRO A 82 3.37 -22.13 6.66
CA PRO A 82 4.70 -22.17 7.29
C PRO A 82 5.51 -23.41 6.90
N GLU A 83 4.84 -24.48 6.53
CA GLU A 83 5.40 -25.74 6.02
C GLU A 83 4.69 -26.10 4.70
N ASN A 84 5.43 -26.67 3.76
CA ASN A 84 4.91 -26.99 2.43
C ASN A 84 3.64 -27.87 2.49
N ASN A 85 2.57 -27.44 1.85
CA ASN A 85 1.24 -28.05 1.84
C ASN A 85 0.55 -28.15 3.23
N ASN A 86 1.01 -27.40 4.22
CA ASN A 86 0.39 -27.32 5.54
C ASN A 86 -0.17 -25.91 5.77
N TYR A 87 -1.47 -25.74 5.50
CA TYR A 87 -2.14 -24.43 5.49
C TYR A 87 -2.86 -24.13 6.81
N ASN A 88 -2.58 -22.99 7.40
CA ASN A 88 -3.28 -22.44 8.56
C ASN A 88 -4.03 -21.14 8.19
N TRP A 89 -5.30 -21.26 7.90
CA TRP A 89 -6.16 -20.15 7.52
C TRP A 89 -6.86 -19.47 8.71
N ASN A 90 -6.67 -19.96 9.94
CA ASN A 90 -7.48 -19.57 11.10
C ASN A 90 -7.55 -18.06 11.34
N ASP A 91 -6.42 -17.36 11.27
CA ASP A 91 -6.37 -15.92 11.54
C ASP A 91 -7.03 -15.13 10.40
N LEU A 92 -6.79 -15.50 9.14
CA LEU A 92 -7.37 -14.82 7.99
C LEU A 92 -8.87 -15.13 7.86
N ASP A 93 -9.28 -16.39 8.03
CA ASP A 93 -10.70 -16.76 8.05
C ASP A 93 -11.46 -15.95 9.11
N TRP A 94 -10.89 -15.84 10.30
CA TRP A 94 -11.50 -15.08 11.38
C TRP A 94 -11.64 -13.59 11.02
N GLN A 95 -10.60 -12.95 10.47
CA GLN A 95 -10.64 -11.55 10.04
C GLN A 95 -11.72 -11.32 8.96
N ILE A 96 -11.78 -12.21 7.97
CA ILE A 96 -12.77 -12.11 6.88
C ILE A 96 -14.20 -12.32 7.40
N ASN A 97 -14.39 -13.22 8.35
CA ASN A 97 -15.70 -13.46 8.95
C ASN A 97 -16.16 -12.28 9.81
N GLU A 98 -15.31 -11.75 10.69
CA GLU A 98 -15.61 -10.57 11.51
C GLU A 98 -15.95 -9.34 10.65
N ALA A 99 -15.18 -9.12 9.56
CA ALA A 99 -15.48 -8.08 8.60
C ALA A 99 -16.83 -8.32 7.90
N GLY A 100 -17.11 -9.58 7.54
CA GLY A 100 -18.36 -9.98 6.89
C GLY A 100 -19.60 -9.81 7.75
N GLU A 101 -19.50 -10.05 9.07
CA GLU A 101 -20.59 -9.83 10.03
C GLU A 101 -20.99 -8.35 10.15
N ARG A 102 -20.10 -7.43 9.74
CA ARG A 102 -20.31 -5.98 9.75
C ARG A 102 -20.44 -5.38 8.35
N ASP A 103 -20.64 -6.22 7.33
CA ASP A 103 -20.76 -5.86 5.91
C ASP A 103 -19.56 -5.06 5.35
N ALA A 104 -18.40 -5.09 6.02
CA ALA A 104 -17.20 -4.39 5.57
C ALA A 104 -16.67 -4.99 4.27
N LYS A 105 -16.20 -4.13 3.35
CA LYS A 105 -15.64 -4.48 2.05
C LYS A 105 -14.15 -4.72 2.16
N ILE A 106 -13.64 -5.75 1.49
CA ILE A 106 -12.26 -6.17 1.62
C ILE A 106 -11.55 -6.14 0.27
N ILE A 107 -10.41 -5.46 0.22
CA ILE A 107 -9.35 -5.71 -0.76
C ILE A 107 -8.41 -6.72 -0.11
N LEU A 108 -8.27 -7.92 -0.68
CA LEU A 108 -7.36 -8.93 -0.16
C LEU A 108 -6.06 -8.96 -0.95
N ALA A 109 -4.94 -8.62 -0.30
CA ALA A 109 -3.61 -8.66 -0.87
C ALA A 109 -3.04 -10.08 -0.77
N ILE A 110 -2.61 -10.63 -1.92
CA ILE A 110 -2.10 -11.99 -2.09
C ILE A 110 -0.85 -11.99 -2.97
N GLY A 111 0.03 -12.96 -2.76
CA GLY A 111 1.31 -13.09 -3.49
C GLY A 111 2.48 -13.34 -2.55
N GLY A 112 3.68 -13.09 -3.03
CA GLY A 112 4.91 -13.22 -2.24
C GLY A 112 5.40 -11.90 -1.67
N ARG A 113 5.20 -10.80 -2.41
CA ARG A 113 5.51 -9.44 -1.96
C ARG A 113 4.23 -8.75 -1.49
N LEU A 114 4.13 -8.50 -0.20
CA LEU A 114 2.93 -8.03 0.46
C LEU A 114 3.23 -6.85 1.40
N PRO A 115 2.22 -6.05 1.77
CA PRO A 115 2.38 -4.93 2.69
C PRO A 115 3.06 -5.30 4.01
N ARG A 116 3.83 -4.39 4.56
CA ARG A 116 4.66 -4.48 5.77
C ARG A 116 6.03 -5.08 5.55
N TRP A 117 6.99 -4.49 6.25
CA TRP A 117 8.37 -4.97 6.28
C TRP A 117 8.44 -6.45 6.70
N PRO A 118 9.25 -7.29 6.06
CA PRO A 118 10.29 -6.99 5.04
C PRO A 118 9.76 -6.90 3.59
N GLU A 119 8.47 -6.78 3.34
CA GLU A 119 7.75 -6.76 2.06
C GLU A 119 7.66 -8.15 1.39
N CYS A 120 8.67 -8.99 1.48
CA CYS A 120 8.62 -10.34 0.96
C CYS A 120 8.37 -11.35 2.08
N HIS A 121 7.25 -12.06 1.95
CA HIS A 121 6.69 -12.97 2.94
C HIS A 121 6.64 -14.40 2.41
N TYR A 122 7.76 -14.83 1.79
CA TYR A 122 7.90 -16.20 1.33
C TYR A 122 8.16 -17.13 2.52
N PRO A 123 7.47 -18.29 2.61
CA PRO A 123 7.77 -19.30 3.62
C PRO A 123 9.23 -19.77 3.55
N THR A 124 9.81 -20.08 4.70
CA THR A 124 11.24 -20.47 4.80
C THR A 124 11.59 -21.71 4.00
N TRP A 125 10.65 -22.65 3.83
CA TRP A 125 10.85 -23.85 3.02
C TRP A 125 11.09 -23.55 1.53
N THR A 126 10.67 -22.36 1.05
CA THR A 126 10.92 -21.92 -0.33
C THR A 126 12.35 -21.43 -0.58
N ASN A 127 13.18 -21.21 0.47
CA ASN A 127 14.50 -20.62 0.33
C ASN A 127 15.47 -21.48 -0.50
N ASN A 128 15.31 -22.79 -0.46
CA ASN A 128 16.16 -23.73 -1.21
C ASN A 128 15.61 -24.08 -2.61
N LEU A 129 14.47 -23.52 -2.99
CA LEU A 129 13.89 -23.75 -4.31
C LEU A 129 14.58 -22.93 -5.38
N LYS A 130 14.69 -23.49 -6.58
CA LYS A 130 15.06 -22.71 -7.76
C LYS A 130 13.97 -21.70 -8.07
N GLN A 131 14.32 -20.60 -8.74
CA GLN A 131 13.36 -19.51 -9.03
C GLN A 131 12.10 -20.00 -9.76
N GLU A 132 12.24 -20.94 -10.71
CA GLU A 132 11.09 -21.50 -11.43
C GLU A 132 10.15 -22.30 -10.52
N GLN A 133 10.72 -23.04 -9.56
CA GLN A 133 9.93 -23.77 -8.57
C GLN A 133 9.24 -22.79 -7.61
N LYS A 134 9.98 -21.80 -7.10
CA LYS A 134 9.40 -20.75 -6.25
C LYS A 134 8.23 -20.04 -6.96
N ASN A 135 8.38 -19.70 -8.23
CA ASN A 135 7.31 -19.12 -9.04
C ASN A 135 6.10 -20.06 -9.16
N SER A 136 6.32 -21.36 -9.34
CA SER A 136 5.23 -22.35 -9.40
C SER A 136 4.47 -22.42 -8.08
N GLU A 137 5.18 -22.45 -6.95
CA GLU A 137 4.55 -22.45 -5.62
C GLU A 137 3.80 -21.13 -5.34
N THR A 138 4.34 -19.98 -5.76
CA THR A 138 3.63 -18.69 -5.65
C THR A 138 2.30 -18.74 -6.40
N LEU A 139 2.29 -19.27 -7.63
CA LEU A 139 1.06 -19.40 -8.41
C LEU A 139 0.07 -20.37 -7.75
N GLU A 140 0.55 -21.49 -7.21
CA GLU A 140 -0.34 -22.42 -6.49
C GLU A 140 -0.91 -21.79 -5.21
N TYR A 141 -0.09 -21.05 -4.44
CA TYR A 141 -0.57 -20.30 -3.27
C TYR A 141 -1.66 -19.27 -3.64
N ILE A 142 -1.44 -18.48 -4.71
CA ILE A 142 -2.44 -17.52 -5.22
C ILE A 142 -3.73 -18.26 -5.59
N LYS A 143 -3.62 -19.37 -6.31
CA LYS A 143 -4.77 -20.17 -6.73
C LYS A 143 -5.57 -20.69 -5.55
N ILE A 144 -4.91 -21.35 -4.58
CA ILE A 144 -5.57 -21.90 -3.39
C ILE A 144 -6.26 -20.79 -2.59
N THR A 145 -5.61 -19.64 -2.45
CA THR A 145 -6.19 -18.49 -1.73
C THR A 145 -7.44 -17.97 -2.43
N ILE A 146 -7.40 -17.78 -3.74
CA ILE A 146 -8.57 -17.31 -4.51
C ILE A 146 -9.68 -18.36 -4.47
N GLU A 147 -9.38 -19.64 -4.69
CA GLU A 147 -10.38 -20.72 -4.65
C GLU A 147 -11.07 -20.81 -3.30
N ARG A 148 -10.34 -20.59 -2.20
CA ARG A 148 -10.90 -20.56 -0.85
C ARG A 148 -11.91 -19.44 -0.65
N TYR A 149 -11.62 -18.24 -1.14
CA TYR A 149 -12.39 -17.04 -0.80
C TYR A 149 -13.26 -16.48 -1.93
N LYS A 150 -13.21 -17.03 -3.14
CA LYS A 150 -13.97 -16.51 -4.30
C LYS A 150 -15.48 -16.46 -4.08
N ASN A 151 -16.04 -17.25 -3.17
CA ASN A 151 -17.47 -17.21 -2.84
C ASN A 151 -17.82 -16.20 -1.73
N ASN A 152 -16.82 -15.57 -1.12
CA ASN A 152 -17.05 -14.55 -0.09
C ASN A 152 -17.41 -13.21 -0.75
N LYS A 153 -18.64 -12.72 -0.49
CA LYS A 153 -19.19 -11.49 -1.11
C LYS A 153 -18.55 -10.20 -0.58
N ASN A 154 -17.89 -10.24 0.56
CA ASN A 154 -17.29 -9.08 1.19
C ASN A 154 -15.90 -8.76 0.59
N ILE A 155 -15.22 -9.74 0.00
CA ILE A 155 -14.01 -9.48 -0.79
C ILE A 155 -14.44 -8.89 -2.13
N ILE A 156 -14.08 -7.64 -2.38
CA ILE A 156 -14.48 -6.89 -3.57
C ILE A 156 -13.41 -6.83 -4.65
N ALA A 157 -12.15 -7.05 -4.29
CA ALA A 157 -11.02 -7.03 -5.22
C ALA A 157 -9.84 -7.87 -4.70
N TRP A 158 -9.00 -8.35 -5.62
CA TRP A 158 -7.74 -9.03 -5.34
C TRP A 158 -6.58 -8.09 -5.62
N GLN A 159 -5.77 -7.80 -4.61
CA GLN A 159 -4.49 -7.14 -4.86
C GLN A 159 -3.44 -8.22 -5.12
N ILE A 160 -2.79 -8.15 -6.30
CA ILE A 160 -1.69 -9.04 -6.67
C ILE A 160 -0.38 -8.32 -6.44
N GLU A 161 0.42 -8.83 -5.51
CA GLU A 161 1.68 -8.26 -5.05
C GLU A 161 1.54 -6.84 -4.48
N ASN A 162 2.56 -6.36 -3.77
CA ASN A 162 2.64 -4.98 -3.27
C ASN A 162 3.78 -4.24 -3.95
N GLU A 163 3.50 -3.09 -4.56
CA GLU A 163 4.50 -2.24 -5.23
C GLU A 163 5.52 -3.04 -6.07
N PRO A 164 5.07 -3.91 -6.99
CA PRO A 164 5.93 -4.90 -7.65
C PRO A 164 7.06 -4.30 -8.49
N PHE A 165 7.00 -3.00 -8.80
CA PHE A 165 8.03 -2.31 -9.58
C PHE A 165 8.96 -1.44 -8.72
N LEU A 166 8.80 -1.43 -7.40
CA LEU A 166 9.67 -0.71 -6.47
C LEU A 166 10.82 -1.61 -5.98
N SER A 167 11.83 -1.83 -6.83
CA SER A 167 12.89 -2.81 -6.60
C SER A 167 13.86 -2.47 -5.47
N HIS A 168 13.96 -1.19 -5.08
CA HIS A 168 14.90 -0.73 -4.07
C HIS A 168 14.31 -0.65 -2.66
N PHE A 169 13.08 -1.10 -2.47
CA PHE A 169 12.41 -1.12 -1.18
C PHE A 169 12.06 -2.57 -0.78
N GLY A 170 12.21 -2.87 0.51
CA GLY A 170 12.01 -4.22 1.03
C GLY A 170 13.24 -5.14 0.85
N GLU A 171 13.16 -6.33 1.42
CA GLU A 171 14.16 -7.41 1.28
C GLU A 171 13.65 -8.44 0.27
N CYS A 172 13.41 -7.99 -0.96
CA CYS A 172 12.77 -8.76 -2.01
C CYS A 172 13.71 -9.05 -3.18
N PRO A 173 13.58 -10.22 -3.83
CA PRO A 173 14.16 -10.41 -5.17
C PRO A 173 13.50 -9.46 -6.17
N GLU A 174 14.22 -9.12 -7.23
CA GLU A 174 13.63 -8.34 -8.32
C GLU A 174 12.41 -9.05 -8.90
N LEU A 175 11.29 -8.36 -8.95
CA LEU A 175 10.07 -8.92 -9.52
C LEU A 175 10.16 -8.97 -11.04
N ASN A 176 9.96 -10.17 -11.59
CA ASN A 176 9.91 -10.36 -13.03
C ASN A 176 8.54 -9.92 -13.57
N LYS A 177 8.53 -8.89 -14.44
CA LYS A 177 7.30 -8.38 -15.09
C LYS A 177 6.45 -9.47 -15.74
N LYS A 178 7.10 -10.45 -16.41
CA LYS A 178 6.41 -11.58 -17.05
C LYS A 178 5.80 -12.53 -16.02
N PHE A 179 6.39 -12.61 -14.83
CA PHE A 179 5.85 -13.42 -13.77
C PHE A 179 4.61 -12.75 -13.16
N LEU A 180 4.66 -11.47 -12.86
CA LEU A 180 3.48 -10.70 -12.45
C LEU A 180 2.32 -10.82 -13.47
N ASP A 181 2.63 -10.80 -14.78
CA ASP A 181 1.61 -11.01 -15.81
C ASP A 181 0.96 -12.39 -15.71
N LYS A 182 1.70 -13.44 -15.30
CA LYS A 182 1.16 -14.79 -15.08
C LYS A 182 0.29 -14.85 -13.81
N GLU A 183 0.71 -14.22 -12.73
CA GLU A 183 -0.06 -14.13 -11.48
C GLU A 183 -1.42 -13.45 -11.72
N ILE A 184 -1.42 -12.31 -12.41
CA ILE A 184 -2.64 -11.59 -12.77
C ILE A 184 -3.53 -12.41 -13.71
N ALA A 185 -2.95 -13.06 -14.72
CA ALA A 185 -3.70 -13.91 -15.65
C ALA A 185 -4.35 -15.10 -14.92
N LEU A 186 -3.64 -15.71 -13.98
CA LEU A 186 -4.16 -16.78 -13.14
C LEU A 186 -5.33 -16.27 -12.28
N ALA A 187 -5.15 -15.16 -11.57
CA ALA A 187 -6.20 -14.59 -10.74
C ALA A 187 -7.47 -14.30 -11.53
N ARG A 188 -7.34 -13.67 -12.70
CA ARG A 188 -8.48 -13.40 -13.63
C ARG A 188 -9.16 -14.65 -14.16
N SER A 189 -8.43 -15.76 -14.28
CA SER A 189 -9.01 -17.04 -14.74
C SER A 189 -9.86 -17.73 -13.66
N LEU A 190 -9.61 -17.41 -12.39
CA LEU A 190 -10.25 -18.03 -11.23
C LEU A 190 -11.45 -17.25 -10.70
N ASP A 191 -11.39 -15.91 -10.84
CA ASP A 191 -12.42 -15.01 -10.32
C ASP A 191 -12.51 -13.74 -11.19
N SER A 192 -13.72 -13.23 -11.38
CA SER A 192 -14.02 -12.06 -12.22
C SER A 192 -13.88 -10.71 -11.49
N ARG A 193 -13.59 -10.70 -10.19
CA ARG A 193 -13.40 -9.48 -9.40
C ARG A 193 -12.22 -8.65 -9.92
N PRO A 194 -12.26 -7.32 -9.69
CA PRO A 194 -11.19 -6.43 -10.10
C PRO A 194 -9.83 -6.82 -9.52
N ILE A 195 -8.78 -6.62 -10.32
CA ILE A 195 -7.39 -6.76 -9.87
C ILE A 195 -6.85 -5.39 -9.49
N VAL A 196 -6.36 -5.29 -8.26
CA VAL A 196 -5.60 -4.14 -7.76
C VAL A 196 -4.11 -4.41 -8.02
N VAL A 197 -3.43 -3.45 -8.63
CA VAL A 197 -1.95 -3.42 -8.70
C VAL A 197 -1.48 -2.09 -8.16
N THR A 198 -0.47 -2.13 -7.29
CA THR A 198 -0.01 -0.95 -6.54
C THR A 198 1.35 -0.48 -7.01
N ASP A 199 1.65 0.80 -6.77
CA ASP A 199 2.98 1.36 -7.02
C ASP A 199 3.21 2.61 -6.15
N SER A 200 4.50 2.93 -5.88
CA SER A 200 4.87 4.08 -5.05
C SER A 200 4.39 5.40 -5.65
N GLY A 201 3.79 6.22 -4.81
CA GLY A 201 3.33 7.55 -5.20
C GLY A 201 4.46 8.47 -5.59
N GLU A 202 5.52 8.47 -4.80
CA GLU A 202 6.62 9.40 -4.85
C GLU A 202 7.76 8.90 -5.75
N LEU A 203 8.02 7.59 -5.77
CA LEU A 203 9.26 7.00 -6.28
C LEU A 203 9.11 6.23 -7.60
N SER A 204 7.89 5.99 -8.08
CA SER A 204 7.61 5.19 -9.28
C SER A 204 6.94 6.00 -10.39
N LEU A 205 6.93 5.48 -11.60
CA LEU A 205 6.29 6.13 -12.77
C LEU A 205 4.81 5.72 -12.98
N TRP A 206 4.32 4.71 -12.29
CA TRP A 206 2.96 4.13 -12.33
C TRP A 206 2.59 3.37 -13.61
N VAL A 207 3.11 3.75 -14.78
CA VAL A 207 2.65 3.24 -16.09
C VAL A 207 2.63 1.72 -16.16
N LEU A 208 3.65 1.05 -15.60
CA LEU A 208 3.75 -0.41 -15.67
C LEU A 208 2.72 -1.12 -14.80
N ALA A 209 2.45 -0.59 -13.62
CA ALA A 209 1.44 -1.12 -12.71
C ALA A 209 0.03 -0.77 -13.22
N ALA A 210 -0.21 0.49 -13.58
CA ALA A 210 -1.50 0.96 -14.06
C ALA A 210 -2.01 0.22 -15.33
N ARG A 211 -1.10 -0.18 -16.24
CA ARG A 211 -1.49 -0.99 -17.42
C ARG A 211 -2.00 -2.39 -17.09
N ARG A 212 -1.75 -2.88 -15.89
CA ARG A 212 -2.11 -4.23 -15.43
C ARG A 212 -3.32 -4.25 -14.52
N ALA A 213 -3.64 -3.09 -13.96
CA ALA A 213 -4.67 -2.92 -12.95
C ALA A 213 -6.06 -2.69 -13.54
N ASP A 214 -7.08 -3.25 -12.92
CA ASP A 214 -8.46 -2.74 -13.02
C ASP A 214 -8.62 -1.55 -12.07
N ILE A 215 -8.08 -1.67 -10.85
CA ILE A 215 -7.98 -0.62 -9.84
C ILE A 215 -6.49 -0.35 -9.60
N PHE A 216 -6.03 0.86 -9.89
CA PHE A 216 -4.65 1.24 -9.60
C PHE A 216 -4.57 1.88 -8.22
N GLY A 217 -3.73 1.30 -7.34
CA GLY A 217 -3.47 1.80 -5.99
C GLY A 217 -2.11 2.51 -5.90
N THR A 218 -2.11 3.77 -5.45
CA THR A 218 -0.86 4.49 -5.16
C THR A 218 -0.64 4.63 -3.67
N THR A 219 0.62 4.70 -3.24
CA THR A 219 0.96 5.19 -1.90
C THR A 219 0.99 6.72 -1.88
N MET A 220 0.90 7.32 -0.69
CA MET A 220 0.98 8.75 -0.48
C MET A 220 1.66 9.03 0.85
N TYR A 221 2.97 9.30 0.77
CA TYR A 221 3.83 9.62 1.90
C TYR A 221 4.40 11.02 1.76
N ARG A 222 4.58 11.73 2.87
CA ARG A 222 5.17 13.07 2.88
C ARG A 222 6.42 13.17 3.74
N ASP A 223 6.38 12.55 4.90
CA ASP A 223 7.46 12.61 5.89
C ASP A 223 8.04 11.22 6.12
N THR A 224 9.27 10.98 5.71
CA THR A 224 9.92 9.68 5.79
C THR A 224 11.36 9.80 6.27
N TYR A 225 11.96 8.68 6.69
CA TYR A 225 13.39 8.59 6.92
C TYR A 225 14.09 7.89 5.75
N SER A 226 15.06 8.55 5.15
CA SER A 226 15.87 7.97 4.10
C SER A 226 17.09 7.26 4.69
N LYS A 227 17.15 5.94 4.56
CA LYS A 227 18.32 5.15 4.94
C LYS A 227 19.56 5.51 4.12
N VAL A 228 19.39 5.91 2.85
CA VAL A 228 20.49 6.30 1.95
C VAL A 228 21.09 7.65 2.38
N LEU A 229 20.23 8.63 2.68
CA LEU A 229 20.67 9.98 3.07
C LEU A 229 20.86 10.10 4.59
N GLN A 230 20.56 9.08 5.39
CA GLN A 230 20.64 9.05 6.85
C GLN A 230 19.96 10.26 7.52
N ARG A 231 18.80 10.68 6.97
CA ARG A 231 18.04 11.83 7.48
C ARG A 231 16.55 11.72 7.21
N TYR A 232 15.78 12.47 7.96
CA TYR A 232 14.36 12.68 7.68
C TYR A 232 14.18 13.55 6.44
N ILE A 233 13.22 13.22 5.61
CA ILE A 233 12.89 13.88 4.36
C ILE A 233 11.42 14.23 4.39
N HIS A 234 11.11 15.48 4.07
CA HIS A 234 9.78 15.89 3.65
C HIS A 234 9.77 15.98 2.13
N TYR A 235 8.91 15.17 1.48
CA TYR A 235 8.79 15.23 0.01
C TYR A 235 8.17 16.57 -0.41
N PRO A 236 8.88 17.38 -1.23
CA PRO A 236 8.41 18.69 -1.66
C PRO A 236 7.41 18.56 -2.82
N ILE A 237 6.41 17.70 -2.66
CA ILE A 237 5.36 17.47 -3.65
C ILE A 237 4.04 18.03 -3.15
N THR A 238 3.25 18.55 -4.08
CA THR A 238 1.95 19.14 -3.79
C THR A 238 0.83 18.12 -4.08
N PRO A 239 -0.39 18.34 -3.56
CA PRO A 239 -1.54 17.50 -3.94
C PRO A 239 -1.76 17.43 -5.45
N ALA A 240 -1.58 18.55 -6.15
CA ALA A 240 -1.73 18.65 -7.60
C ALA A 240 -0.74 17.75 -8.37
N PHE A 241 0.42 17.43 -7.81
CA PHE A 241 1.37 16.49 -8.40
C PHE A 241 0.72 15.13 -8.69
N PHE A 242 -0.02 14.58 -7.72
CA PHE A 242 -0.69 13.29 -7.88
C PHE A 242 -1.76 13.35 -8.97
N GLN A 243 -2.53 14.43 -9.02
CA GLN A 243 -3.54 14.63 -10.07
C GLN A 243 -2.92 14.73 -11.45
N VAL A 244 -1.84 15.52 -11.61
CA VAL A 244 -1.13 15.67 -12.88
C VAL A 244 -0.53 14.32 -13.30
N LYS A 245 0.13 13.62 -12.37
CA LYS A 245 0.72 12.30 -12.62
C LYS A 245 -0.34 11.30 -13.08
N LYS A 246 -1.49 11.22 -12.39
CA LYS A 246 -2.65 10.41 -12.78
C LYS A 246 -3.10 10.73 -14.20
N ASN A 247 -3.28 12.01 -14.53
CA ASN A 247 -3.73 12.43 -15.85
C ASN A 247 -2.73 12.06 -16.96
N VAL A 248 -1.42 12.24 -16.71
CA VAL A 248 -0.36 11.86 -17.64
C VAL A 248 -0.34 10.34 -17.84
N VAL A 249 -0.38 9.57 -16.76
CA VAL A 249 -0.37 8.09 -16.84
C VAL A 249 -1.62 7.59 -17.55
N ASN A 250 -2.76 8.25 -17.38
CA ASN A 250 -4.01 7.87 -18.04
C ASN A 250 -3.98 8.04 -19.58
N LEU A 251 -2.98 8.70 -20.14
CA LEU A 251 -2.73 8.69 -21.60
C LEU A 251 -2.16 7.36 -22.08
N PHE A 252 -1.57 6.56 -21.21
CA PHE A 252 -0.86 5.32 -21.53
C PHE A 252 -1.45 4.07 -20.91
N ALA A 253 -2.28 4.24 -19.87
CA ALA A 253 -2.90 3.18 -19.10
C ALA A 253 -4.28 3.66 -18.63
N HIS A 254 -5.28 2.76 -18.63
CA HIS A 254 -6.67 3.12 -18.37
C HIS A 254 -7.28 2.22 -17.27
N PRO A 255 -6.78 2.26 -16.02
CA PRO A 255 -7.48 1.62 -14.91
C PRO A 255 -8.89 2.17 -14.80
N LYS A 256 -9.85 1.34 -14.40
CA LYS A 256 -11.22 1.77 -14.17
C LYS A 256 -11.31 2.69 -12.97
N GLU A 257 -10.48 2.41 -11.95
CA GLU A 257 -10.45 3.15 -10.69
C GLU A 257 -9.02 3.50 -10.30
N TRP A 258 -8.91 4.62 -9.56
CA TRP A 258 -7.66 5.14 -9.01
C TRP A 258 -7.86 5.42 -7.53
N ILE A 259 -7.14 4.70 -6.66
CA ILE A 259 -7.23 4.82 -5.21
C ILE A 259 -5.88 5.16 -4.59
N VAL A 260 -5.90 5.71 -3.38
CA VAL A 260 -4.72 5.79 -2.53
C VAL A 260 -4.77 4.62 -1.57
N ILE A 261 -3.98 3.58 -1.85
CA ILE A 261 -4.01 2.32 -1.11
C ILE A 261 -3.19 2.38 0.19
N GLU A 262 -2.31 3.38 0.31
CA GLU A 262 -1.55 3.68 1.51
C GLU A 262 -1.45 5.19 1.70
N LEU A 263 -2.30 5.76 2.53
CA LEU A 263 -2.19 7.13 3.01
C LEU A 263 -1.41 7.12 4.32
N GLN A 264 -0.25 7.79 4.36
CA GLN A 264 0.61 7.81 5.53
C GLN A 264 -0.14 8.27 6.78
N ALA A 265 -0.19 7.42 7.80
CA ALA A 265 -0.80 7.70 9.07
C ALA A 265 -0.06 7.05 10.26
N GLU A 266 1.18 6.63 10.05
CA GLU A 266 2.10 6.14 11.08
C GLU A 266 3.51 6.72 10.89
N PRO A 267 4.36 6.73 11.94
CA PRO A 267 5.72 7.22 11.84
C PRO A 267 6.60 6.38 10.92
N TRP A 268 7.52 7.06 10.24
CA TRP A 268 8.55 6.44 9.43
C TRP A 268 9.94 6.91 9.87
N GLY A 269 10.65 6.06 10.60
CA GLY A 269 11.95 6.37 11.19
C GLY A 269 13.07 5.41 10.80
N PRO A 270 14.27 5.60 11.36
CA PRO A 270 15.43 4.72 11.13
C PRO A 270 15.26 3.32 11.72
N LYS A 271 14.34 3.14 12.66
CA LYS A 271 13.99 1.90 13.35
C LYS A 271 12.47 1.72 13.30
N GLN A 272 12.01 0.58 13.78
CA GLN A 272 10.59 0.39 14.06
C GLN A 272 10.11 1.47 15.04
N TYR A 273 8.91 1.99 14.87
CA TYR A 273 8.48 3.18 15.61
C TYR A 273 8.29 2.95 17.12
N GLN A 274 8.06 1.72 17.57
CA GLN A 274 8.07 1.40 19.00
C GLN A 274 9.46 1.57 19.66
N ASP A 275 10.53 1.51 18.85
CA ASP A 275 11.93 1.68 19.30
C ASP A 275 12.43 3.13 19.15
N LEU A 276 11.55 4.03 18.68
CA LEU A 276 11.83 5.46 18.55
C LEU A 276 11.33 6.21 19.80
N SER A 277 12.02 7.28 20.16
CA SER A 277 11.49 8.25 21.12
C SER A 277 10.24 8.94 20.56
N GLN A 278 9.39 9.47 21.44
CA GLN A 278 8.22 10.23 21.03
C GLN A 278 8.60 11.39 20.08
N ALA A 279 9.67 12.13 20.41
CA ALA A 279 10.14 13.24 19.59
C ALA A 279 10.59 12.80 18.19
N GLU A 280 11.08 11.56 18.03
CA GLU A 280 11.42 11.00 16.71
C GLU A 280 10.18 10.57 15.93
N ARG A 281 9.19 9.95 16.60
CA ARG A 281 7.91 9.60 15.99
C ARG A 281 7.20 10.85 15.47
N ASP A 282 7.15 11.90 16.28
CA ASP A 282 6.49 13.17 15.96
C ASP A 282 7.09 13.90 14.76
N ARG A 283 8.33 13.58 14.37
CA ARG A 283 8.95 14.15 13.15
C ARG A 283 8.24 13.76 11.88
N THR A 284 7.66 12.56 11.85
CA THR A 284 7.05 12.02 10.64
C THR A 284 5.56 11.75 10.79
N MET A 285 5.06 11.56 12.04
CA MET A 285 3.63 11.39 12.31
C MET A 285 3.28 11.77 13.74
N ASN A 286 2.26 12.58 13.87
CA ASN A 286 1.53 12.91 15.09
C ASN A 286 0.11 13.37 14.68
N LEU A 287 -0.72 13.78 15.64
CA LEU A 287 -2.10 14.19 15.35
C LEU A 287 -2.19 15.37 14.34
N GLU A 288 -1.31 16.37 14.44
CA GLU A 288 -1.31 17.51 13.52
C GLU A 288 -0.93 17.06 12.11
N LYS A 289 0.11 16.24 11.98
CA LYS A 289 0.53 15.68 10.70
C LYS A 289 -0.52 14.75 10.08
N LEU A 290 -1.25 14.00 10.89
CA LEU A 290 -2.38 13.22 10.39
C LEU A 290 -3.44 14.14 9.76
N LYS A 291 -3.81 15.23 10.43
CA LYS A 291 -4.75 16.23 9.90
C LYS A 291 -4.23 16.88 8.61
N GLU A 292 -2.95 17.26 8.58
CA GLU A 292 -2.31 17.77 7.38
C GLU A 292 -2.32 16.76 6.22
N MET A 293 -2.15 15.46 6.51
CA MET A 293 -2.23 14.40 5.50
C MET A 293 -3.64 14.20 4.97
N LEU A 294 -4.66 14.27 5.82
CA LEU A 294 -6.06 14.21 5.40
C LEU A 294 -6.43 15.41 4.52
N ASP A 295 -6.02 16.62 4.89
CA ASP A 295 -6.21 17.82 4.08
C ASP A 295 -5.47 17.74 2.74
N PHE A 296 -4.23 17.24 2.75
CA PHE A 296 -3.46 17.01 1.52
C PHE A 296 -4.16 15.98 0.62
N ALA A 297 -4.62 14.87 1.17
CA ALA A 297 -5.31 13.81 0.45
C ALA A 297 -6.58 14.31 -0.23
N ARG A 298 -7.40 15.11 0.49
CA ARG A 298 -8.62 15.73 -0.02
C ARG A 298 -8.39 16.51 -1.32
N LEU A 299 -7.23 17.14 -1.45
CA LEU A 299 -6.84 17.96 -2.60
C LEU A 299 -6.13 17.18 -3.72
N ALA A 300 -5.75 15.91 -3.49
CA ALA A 300 -4.92 15.15 -4.44
C ALA A 300 -5.70 14.55 -5.63
N GLY A 301 -7.03 14.70 -5.66
CA GLY A 301 -7.86 14.30 -6.81
C GLY A 301 -8.22 12.81 -6.86
N PHE A 302 -8.11 12.08 -5.76
CA PHE A 302 -8.64 10.73 -5.56
C PHE A 302 -9.94 10.80 -4.76
N GLN A 303 -10.67 9.70 -4.76
CA GLN A 303 -11.92 9.60 -4.02
C GLN A 303 -11.83 8.61 -2.86
N GLU A 304 -11.04 7.56 -2.99
CA GLU A 304 -10.92 6.48 -2.02
C GLU A 304 -9.49 6.39 -1.49
N PHE A 305 -9.36 6.27 -0.16
CA PHE A 305 -8.10 6.27 0.55
C PHE A 305 -8.09 5.18 1.63
N TYR A 306 -7.01 4.39 1.68
CA TYR A 306 -6.75 3.45 2.76
C TYR A 306 -5.64 4.00 3.66
N LEU A 307 -5.99 4.32 4.91
CA LEU A 307 -5.03 4.81 5.89
C LEU A 307 -4.09 3.69 6.32
N TRP A 308 -2.81 4.06 6.42
CA TRP A 308 -1.74 3.17 6.82
C TRP A 308 -1.22 3.54 8.21
N GLY A 309 -1.61 2.77 9.27
CA GLY A 309 -1.13 3.03 10.63
C GLY A 309 -2.15 2.84 11.74
N VAL A 310 -3.25 2.14 11.52
CA VAL A 310 -4.28 1.92 12.54
C VAL A 310 -3.72 1.20 13.77
N GLU A 311 -2.76 0.30 13.60
CA GLU A 311 -2.08 -0.39 14.70
C GLU A 311 -1.29 0.60 15.57
N TYR A 312 -0.65 1.60 14.95
CA TYR A 312 0.07 2.66 15.66
C TYR A 312 -0.87 3.53 16.49
N TRP A 313 -2.04 3.93 15.97
CA TRP A 313 -2.99 4.76 16.72
C TRP A 313 -3.51 4.05 17.96
N TYR A 314 -3.81 2.75 17.84
CA TYR A 314 -4.26 1.98 18.99
C TYR A 314 -3.13 1.71 19.98
N TRP A 315 -1.92 1.47 19.49
CA TRP A 315 -0.74 1.33 20.35
C TRP A 315 -0.45 2.62 21.14
N GLU A 316 -0.50 3.80 20.51
CA GLU A 316 -0.39 5.09 21.19
C GLU A 316 -1.46 5.23 22.27
N LYS A 317 -2.71 4.87 21.97
CA LYS A 317 -3.84 4.92 22.91
C LYS A 317 -3.61 4.07 24.16
N VAL A 318 -3.18 2.81 23.98
CA VAL A 318 -3.12 1.84 25.10
C VAL A 318 -1.78 1.81 25.81
N SER A 319 -0.67 2.11 25.12
CA SER A 319 0.68 2.05 25.66
C SER A 319 1.22 3.40 26.12
N ASN A 320 0.79 4.48 25.46
CA ASN A 320 1.28 5.84 25.71
C ASN A 320 0.19 6.78 26.26
N ASN A 321 -1.02 6.28 26.50
CA ASN A 321 -2.18 7.07 26.93
C ASN A 321 -2.44 8.30 26.05
N ASN A 322 -2.22 8.13 24.72
CA ASN A 322 -2.37 9.16 23.70
C ASN A 322 -3.39 8.68 22.65
N ASP A 323 -4.65 9.05 22.82
CA ASP A 323 -5.77 8.60 21.97
C ASP A 323 -6.11 9.58 20.84
N GLY A 324 -5.39 10.70 20.70
CA GLY A 324 -5.74 11.77 19.77
C GLY A 324 -5.95 11.31 18.32
N MET A 325 -5.08 10.45 17.77
CA MET A 325 -5.25 9.93 16.39
C MET A 325 -6.40 8.92 16.28
N TRP A 326 -6.65 8.13 17.34
CA TRP A 326 -7.78 7.21 17.36
C TRP A 326 -9.13 7.94 17.40
N GLU A 327 -9.23 9.00 18.16
CA GLU A 327 -10.45 9.82 18.23
C GLU A 327 -10.66 10.66 16.96
N GLU A 328 -9.59 11.17 16.33
CA GLU A 328 -9.66 11.79 15.00
C GLU A 328 -10.19 10.81 13.94
N ALA A 329 -9.69 9.58 13.95
CA ALA A 329 -10.14 8.52 13.04
C ALA A 329 -11.63 8.18 13.24
N LYS A 330 -12.14 8.16 14.49
CA LYS A 330 -13.58 7.98 14.72
C LYS A 330 -14.42 9.03 14.01
N GLY A 331 -13.97 10.30 14.05
CA GLY A 331 -14.65 11.37 13.34
C GLY A 331 -14.62 11.18 11.82
N LEU A 332 -13.55 10.60 11.28
CA LEU A 332 -13.38 10.37 9.86
C LEU A 332 -14.32 9.29 9.30
N PHE A 333 -14.55 8.21 10.05
CA PHE A 333 -15.38 7.07 9.64
C PHE A 333 -16.85 7.19 10.07
N ALA A 334 -17.23 8.22 10.86
CA ALA A 334 -18.59 8.41 11.33
C ALA A 334 -19.54 9.08 10.31
N ASN A 335 -19.01 9.53 9.16
CA ASN A 335 -19.73 10.32 8.15
C ASN A 335 -20.21 9.49 6.95
#